data_dd890de7981d785019c9711a17734905
#
_entry.id   dd890de7981d785019c9711a17734905
#
_cell.length_a   1.000
_cell.length_b   1.000
_cell.length_c   1.000
_cell.angle_alpha   90.00
_cell.angle_beta   90.00
_cell.angle_gamma   90.00
#
_symmetry.space_group_name_H-M   'P 1'
#
loop_
_entity.id
_entity.type
_entity.pdbx_description
1 polymer ?
#
loop_
_entity_poly.entity_id
_entity_poly.type
_entity_poly.pdbx_seq_one_letter_code
_entity_poly.pdbx_strand_id
1 'polypeptide(L)'
;MRLVALLAAAAACAATTAPALASACPEGLRTANTAQLFFGRSIESSGAVTDADWRAFLDAEVSPRFPDGLSVSDVYGQWKSPAGDFVREDSKALFIVLAGKPDERQQAAAKAQ
;
A
#
# COMPACT_ATOMS: atom_id res chain seq x y z
N MET A 1 -62.25 20.89 -23.02
CA MET A 1 -61.32 20.23 -22.12
C MET A 1 -60.39 19.33 -22.94
N ARG A 2 -59.13 19.74 -23.12
CA ARG A 2 -58.13 18.92 -23.86
C ARG A 2 -57.24 18.24 -22.85
N LEU A 3 -57.33 16.91 -22.79
CA LEU A 3 -56.48 16.05 -21.98
C LEU A 3 -55.09 15.98 -22.69
N VAL A 4 -54.08 16.47 -22.04
CA VAL A 4 -52.67 16.30 -22.47
C VAL A 4 -52.13 15.07 -21.74
N ALA A 5 -51.95 14.00 -22.48
CA ALA A 5 -51.30 12.79 -21.96
C ALA A 5 -49.80 12.98 -21.98
N LEU A 6 -49.17 13.05 -20.79
CA LEU A 6 -47.73 13.00 -20.63
C LEU A 6 -47.24 11.56 -20.75
N LEU A 7 -46.57 11.22 -21.83
CA LEU A 7 -45.80 9.99 -21.93
C LEU A 7 -44.48 10.15 -21.17
N ALA A 8 -44.32 9.50 -20.03
CA ALA A 8 -43.04 9.37 -19.35
C ALA A 8 -42.24 8.25 -20.01
N ALA A 9 -41.21 8.60 -20.76
CA ALA A 9 -40.23 7.63 -21.28
C ALA A 9 -39.25 7.28 -20.17
N ALA A 10 -39.38 6.09 -19.57
CA ALA A 10 -38.39 5.56 -18.66
C ALA A 10 -37.20 5.01 -19.44
N ALA A 11 -36.10 5.75 -19.46
CA ALA A 11 -34.82 5.27 -19.99
C ALA A 11 -34.22 4.26 -18.99
N ALA A 12 -34.31 2.98 -19.30
CA ALA A 12 -33.61 1.94 -18.56
C ALA A 12 -32.11 1.99 -18.91
N CYS A 13 -31.30 2.52 -17.99
CA CYS A 13 -29.84 2.43 -18.08
C CYS A 13 -29.43 0.99 -17.78
N ALA A 14 -29.21 0.20 -18.82
CA ALA A 14 -28.60 -1.12 -18.67
C ALA A 14 -27.10 -0.95 -18.37
N ALA A 15 -26.71 -1.07 -17.12
CA ALA A 15 -25.31 -1.14 -16.72
C ALA A 15 -24.72 -2.47 -17.21
N THR A 16 -24.06 -2.45 -18.33
CA THR A 16 -23.24 -3.58 -18.78
C THR A 16 -21.99 -3.65 -17.90
N THR A 17 -21.99 -4.53 -16.90
CA THR A 17 -20.79 -4.91 -16.18
C THR A 17 -19.91 -5.73 -17.12
N ALA A 18 -18.95 -5.06 -17.79
CA ALA A 18 -17.91 -5.79 -18.51
C ALA A 18 -17.09 -6.57 -17.46
N PRO A 19 -16.86 -7.89 -17.64
CA PRO A 19 -15.96 -8.61 -16.77
C PRO A 19 -14.57 -7.95 -16.89
N ALA A 20 -14.00 -7.53 -15.77
CA ALA A 20 -12.61 -7.11 -15.72
C ALA A 20 -11.76 -8.31 -16.17
N LEU A 21 -11.23 -8.27 -17.39
CA LEU A 21 -10.25 -9.24 -17.84
C LEU A 21 -9.05 -9.10 -16.91
N ALA A 22 -8.89 -10.04 -16.00
CA ALA A 22 -7.65 -10.18 -15.25
C ALA A 22 -6.56 -10.38 -16.29
N SER A 23 -5.73 -9.35 -16.50
CA SER A 23 -4.62 -9.41 -17.44
C SER A 23 -3.72 -10.55 -16.97
N ALA A 24 -3.66 -11.62 -17.76
CA ALA A 24 -2.70 -12.69 -17.50
C ALA A 24 -1.29 -12.08 -17.56
N CYS A 25 -0.44 -12.46 -16.62
CA CYS A 25 0.96 -12.03 -16.67
C CYS A 25 1.59 -12.50 -17.99
N PRO A 26 2.45 -11.68 -18.63
CA PRO A 26 3.26 -12.11 -19.75
C PRO A 26 4.04 -13.40 -19.43
N GLU A 27 4.38 -14.16 -20.47
CA GLU A 27 5.16 -15.39 -20.31
C GLU A 27 6.47 -15.14 -19.55
N GLY A 28 6.78 -16.00 -18.59
CA GLY A 28 7.94 -15.85 -17.70
C GLY A 28 7.74 -14.95 -16.48
N LEU A 29 6.61 -14.25 -16.40
CA LEU A 29 6.25 -13.45 -15.23
C LEU A 29 5.18 -14.15 -14.38
N ARG A 30 5.18 -13.81 -13.09
CA ARG A 30 4.18 -14.29 -12.13
C ARG A 30 3.64 -13.12 -11.34
N THR A 31 2.37 -13.21 -10.94
CA THR A 31 1.80 -12.28 -9.97
C THR A 31 2.51 -12.45 -8.63
N ALA A 32 2.78 -11.33 -7.97
CA ALA A 32 3.33 -11.31 -6.62
C ALA A 32 2.55 -10.32 -5.75
N ASN A 33 2.45 -10.63 -4.48
CA ASN A 33 1.99 -9.65 -3.50
C ASN A 33 3.16 -8.74 -3.13
N THR A 34 2.86 -7.48 -2.91
CA THR A 34 3.85 -6.50 -2.46
C THR A 34 3.36 -5.81 -1.20
N ALA A 35 4.28 -5.40 -0.36
CA ALA A 35 4.02 -4.52 0.77
C ALA A 35 4.84 -3.24 0.59
N GLN A 36 4.19 -2.11 0.84
CA GLN A 36 4.86 -0.83 0.89
C GLN A 36 4.53 -0.18 2.23
N LEU A 37 5.58 0.15 2.98
CA LEU A 37 5.46 0.74 4.31
C LEU A 37 6.17 2.10 4.32
N PHE A 38 5.60 3.04 5.05
CA PHE A 38 6.17 4.38 5.20
C PHE A 38 6.48 4.62 6.67
N PHE A 39 7.67 5.13 6.93
CA PHE A 39 8.17 5.42 8.27
C PHE A 39 8.62 6.88 8.33
N GLY A 40 7.94 7.69 9.14
CA GLY A 40 8.42 9.03 9.48
C GLY A 40 9.72 8.93 10.28
N ARG A 41 10.60 9.88 10.08
CA ARG A 41 11.90 9.93 10.78
C ARG A 41 11.89 10.83 12.00
N SER A 42 10.87 11.66 12.18
CA SER A 42 10.77 12.55 13.32
C SER A 42 10.47 11.80 14.60
N ILE A 43 11.22 12.07 15.66
CA ILE A 43 10.98 11.55 17.00
C ILE A 43 10.62 12.73 17.89
N GLU A 44 9.42 12.72 18.48
CA GLU A 44 8.99 13.77 19.41
C GLU A 44 10.04 13.97 20.50
N SER A 45 10.46 15.23 20.69
CA SER A 45 11.43 15.67 21.70
C SER A 45 12.87 15.13 21.61
N SER A 46 13.19 14.21 20.71
CA SER A 46 14.52 13.58 20.67
C SER A 46 15.26 13.67 19.33
N GLY A 47 14.68 14.36 18.33
CA GLY A 47 15.35 14.56 17.04
C GLY A 47 14.79 13.67 15.94
N ALA A 48 15.65 12.97 15.22
CA ALA A 48 15.26 12.14 14.09
C ALA A 48 16.01 10.80 14.08
N VAL A 49 15.36 9.78 13.54
CA VAL A 49 16.00 8.50 13.23
C VAL A 49 17.12 8.74 12.22
N THR A 50 18.35 8.42 12.58
CA THR A 50 19.50 8.56 11.68
C THR A 50 19.54 7.46 10.64
N ASP A 51 20.36 7.63 9.60
CA ASP A 51 20.57 6.56 8.62
C ASP A 51 21.30 5.34 9.23
N ALA A 52 22.07 5.54 10.29
CA ALA A 52 22.69 4.45 11.03
C ALA A 52 21.65 3.63 11.81
N ASP A 53 20.73 4.32 12.50
CA ASP A 53 19.63 3.66 13.22
C ASP A 53 18.72 2.90 12.25
N TRP A 54 18.44 3.52 11.10
CA TRP A 54 17.64 2.88 10.06
C TRP A 54 18.28 1.60 9.52
N ARG A 55 19.59 1.63 9.23
CA ARG A 55 20.33 0.44 8.80
C ARG A 55 20.33 -0.65 9.86
N ALA A 56 20.56 -0.29 11.13
CA ALA A 56 20.51 -1.25 12.23
C ALA A 56 19.12 -1.91 12.36
N PHE A 57 18.05 -1.14 12.18
CA PHE A 57 16.68 -1.67 12.15
C PHE A 57 16.47 -2.64 10.98
N LEU A 58 16.91 -2.27 9.77
CA LEU A 58 16.80 -3.15 8.61
C LEU A 58 17.54 -4.48 8.83
N ASP A 59 18.77 -4.42 9.34
CA ASP A 59 19.60 -5.59 9.53
C ASP A 59 19.07 -6.52 10.64
N ALA A 60 18.57 -5.95 11.72
CA ALA A 60 18.09 -6.72 12.87
C ALA A 60 16.65 -7.23 12.70
N GLU A 61 15.77 -6.43 12.10
CA GLU A 61 14.34 -6.69 12.16
C GLU A 61 13.73 -7.06 10.80
N VAL A 62 14.17 -6.43 9.73
CA VAL A 62 13.52 -6.56 8.43
C VAL A 62 14.16 -7.64 7.57
N SER A 63 15.47 -7.54 7.34
CA SER A 63 16.20 -8.45 6.45
C SER A 63 16.10 -9.93 6.85
N PRO A 64 16.13 -10.30 8.15
CA PRO A 64 15.94 -11.69 8.53
C PRO A 64 14.55 -12.26 8.21
N ARG A 65 13.54 -11.38 8.16
CA ARG A 65 12.15 -11.78 7.86
C ARG A 65 11.85 -11.79 6.36
N PHE A 66 12.61 -11.03 5.58
CA PHE A 66 12.41 -10.85 4.13
C PHE A 66 13.74 -11.03 3.39
N PRO A 67 14.34 -12.24 3.46
CA PRO A 67 15.67 -12.52 2.92
C PRO A 67 15.73 -12.43 1.38
N ASP A 68 14.58 -12.54 0.71
CA ASP A 68 14.51 -12.48 -0.77
C ASP A 68 14.74 -11.06 -1.32
N GLY A 69 14.75 -10.06 -0.46
CA GLY A 69 15.09 -8.70 -0.80
C GLY A 69 13.99 -7.68 -0.51
N LEU A 70 14.45 -6.46 -0.41
CA LEU A 70 13.64 -5.27 -0.17
C LEU A 70 14.31 -4.06 -0.83
N SER A 71 13.55 -3.00 -1.01
CA SER A 71 14.05 -1.72 -1.49
C SER A 71 13.67 -0.63 -0.50
N VAL A 72 14.59 0.30 -0.27
CA VAL A 72 14.37 1.46 0.60
C VAL A 72 14.56 2.73 -0.23
N SER A 73 13.66 3.68 -0.05
CA SER A 73 13.75 5.01 -0.67
C SER A 73 13.56 6.08 0.39
N ASP A 74 14.28 7.18 0.22
CA ASP A 74 13.98 8.40 0.94
C ASP A 74 12.78 9.08 0.28
N VAL A 75 11.80 9.44 1.08
CA VAL A 75 10.58 10.10 0.64
C VAL A 75 10.22 11.25 1.56
N TYR A 76 9.46 12.19 1.03
CA TYR A 76 8.95 13.31 1.79
C TYR A 76 7.49 13.04 2.16
N GLY A 77 7.20 13.03 3.46
CA GLY A 77 5.87 12.78 3.99
C GLY A 77 5.14 14.07 4.37
N GLN A 78 3.84 14.09 4.17
CA GLN A 78 2.97 15.15 4.63
C GLN A 78 1.64 14.58 5.11
N TRP A 79 1.24 14.96 6.31
CA TRP A 79 -0.01 14.52 6.89
C TRP A 79 -0.65 15.64 7.73
N LYS A 80 -1.93 15.50 8.02
CA LYS A 80 -2.67 16.48 8.81
C LYS A 80 -2.76 16.02 10.26
N SER A 81 -2.26 16.84 11.17
CA SER A 81 -2.33 16.57 12.62
C SER A 81 -3.78 16.63 13.13
N PRO A 82 -4.07 16.06 14.31
CA PRO A 82 -5.36 16.22 14.98
C PRO A 82 -5.75 17.68 15.21
N ALA A 83 -4.78 18.58 15.38
CA ALA A 83 -5.00 20.02 15.52
C ALA A 83 -5.34 20.73 14.20
N GLY A 84 -5.21 20.03 13.05
CA GLY A 84 -5.53 20.56 11.75
C GLY A 84 -4.35 21.13 10.95
N ASP A 85 -3.15 21.12 11.51
CA ASP A 85 -1.95 21.61 10.87
C ASP A 85 -1.31 20.57 9.94
N PHE A 86 -0.68 21.02 8.85
CA PHE A 86 0.11 20.13 8.00
C PHE A 86 1.50 19.91 8.61
N VAL A 87 1.77 18.68 8.97
CA VAL A 87 3.08 18.20 9.39
C VAL A 87 3.82 17.66 8.17
N ARG A 88 5.08 18.05 8.02
CA ARG A 88 5.97 17.62 6.94
C ARG A 88 7.21 17.03 7.55
N GLU A 89 7.63 15.87 7.06
CA GLU A 89 8.80 15.19 7.58
C GLU A 89 9.50 14.35 6.52
N ASP A 90 10.81 14.20 6.70
CA ASP A 90 11.56 13.19 5.96
C ASP A 90 11.11 11.81 6.42
N SER A 91 10.95 10.90 5.47
CA SER A 91 10.44 9.56 5.72
C SER A 91 11.21 8.53 4.90
N LYS A 92 11.14 7.28 5.31
CA LYS A 92 11.62 6.12 4.55
C LYS A 92 10.43 5.35 4.01
N ALA A 93 10.48 4.97 2.75
CA ALA A 93 9.57 4.00 2.15
C ALA A 93 10.28 2.66 2.01
N LEU A 94 9.67 1.60 2.50
CA LEU A 94 10.13 0.23 2.40
C LEU A 94 9.20 -0.53 1.45
N PHE A 95 9.76 -1.09 0.38
CA PHE A 95 9.05 -1.89 -0.59
C PHE A 95 9.55 -3.33 -0.54
N ILE A 96 8.64 -4.28 -0.36
CA ILE A 96 8.94 -5.71 -0.23
C ILE A 96 8.09 -6.47 -1.23
N VAL A 97 8.72 -7.34 -2.00
CA VAL A 97 8.02 -8.35 -2.81
C VAL A 97 7.83 -9.59 -1.97
N LEU A 98 6.59 -9.94 -1.71
CA LEU A 98 6.24 -11.14 -0.94
C LEU A 98 6.18 -12.32 -1.90
N ALA A 99 7.27 -13.07 -2.01
CA ALA A 99 7.31 -14.31 -2.76
C ALA A 99 6.50 -15.41 -2.04
N GLY A 100 5.79 -16.26 -2.77
CA GLY A 100 4.95 -17.33 -2.22
C GLY A 100 3.46 -17.00 -2.12
N LYS A 101 2.67 -17.98 -1.75
CA LYS A 101 1.24 -17.78 -1.53
C LYS A 101 1.01 -16.94 -0.27
N PRO A 102 0.02 -16.02 -0.28
CA PRO A 102 -0.29 -15.17 0.88
C PRO A 102 -0.43 -15.96 2.19
N ASP A 103 -1.06 -17.11 2.12
CA ASP A 103 -1.39 -17.96 3.27
C ASP A 103 -0.15 -18.56 3.93
N GLU A 104 0.88 -18.91 3.17
CA GLU A 104 2.12 -19.52 3.68
C GLU A 104 2.97 -18.52 4.48
N ARG A 105 2.96 -17.25 4.07
CA ARG A 105 3.72 -16.20 4.77
C ARG A 105 3.02 -15.65 6.00
N GLN A 106 1.70 -15.54 5.97
CA GLN A 106 0.94 -15.20 7.17
C GLN A 106 1.14 -16.25 8.26
N GLN A 107 1.19 -17.54 7.90
CA GLN A 107 1.47 -18.62 8.83
C GLN A 107 2.91 -18.59 9.34
N ALA A 108 3.89 -18.23 8.49
CA ALA A 108 5.28 -18.10 8.92
C ALA A 108 5.49 -16.92 9.87
N ALA A 109 4.86 -15.78 9.61
CA ALA A 109 4.91 -14.60 10.47
C ALA A 109 4.23 -14.84 11.83
N ALA A 110 3.11 -15.58 11.84
CA ALA A 110 2.42 -15.94 13.08
C ALA A 110 3.20 -16.94 13.96
N LYS A 111 4.07 -17.75 13.35
CA LYS A 111 4.93 -18.72 14.10
C LYS A 111 6.20 -18.09 14.64
N ALA A 112 6.56 -16.86 14.22
CA ALA A 112 7.76 -16.15 14.66
C ALA A 112 7.51 -15.21 15.86
N GLN A 113 6.30 -15.19 16.39
CA GLN A 113 5.90 -14.49 17.64
C GLN A 113 5.83 -15.49 18.79
#